data_2f216a5e3f44a04d28517c89cd01f520
#
_entry.id   2f216a5e3f44a04d28517c89cd01f520
#
_cell.length_a   1.000
_cell.length_b   1.000
_cell.length_c   1.000
_cell.angle_alpha   90.00
_cell.angle_beta   90.00
_cell.angle_gamma   90.00
#
_symmetry.space_group_name_H-M   'P 1'
#
loop_
_entity.id
_entity.type
_entity.pdbx_description
1 polymer ?
#
loop_
_entity_poly.entity_id
_entity_poly.type
_entity_poly.pdbx_seq_one_letter_code
_entity_poly.pdbx_strand_id
1 'polypeptide(L)'
;MKILNAGRMAGSSRNRQPWHFVVIRERASLRELAAFGRFAQHVATAAAAIALVLEESGATFDAGRCAQNMMLAAWSWGIASCPATLHRSAEAKRFLRIPPDKTLAIVMSLGYPHPRGRGAIERTALRILASRGRRPLTSMVSWEQYGPSSTSLPH
;
A
#
# COMPACT_ATOMS: atom_id res chain seq x y z
N MET A 1 -5.01 15.84 -5.60
CA MET A 1 -6.33 15.82 -4.91
C MET A 1 -7.19 14.60 -5.28
N LYS A 2 -7.30 14.15 -6.54
CA LYS A 2 -8.18 13.02 -6.93
C LYS A 2 -7.85 11.70 -6.21
N ILE A 3 -6.55 11.36 -6.06
CA ILE A 3 -6.11 10.16 -5.34
C ILE A 3 -6.52 10.20 -3.86
N LEU A 4 -6.30 11.34 -3.19
CA LEU A 4 -6.71 11.53 -1.79
C LEU A 4 -8.22 11.41 -1.63
N ASN A 5 -8.98 11.97 -2.58
CA ASN A 5 -10.44 11.86 -2.57
C ASN A 5 -10.91 10.40 -2.74
N ALA A 6 -10.25 9.60 -3.59
CA ALA A 6 -10.55 8.17 -3.71
C ALA A 6 -10.32 7.42 -2.39
N GLY A 7 -9.25 7.75 -1.67
CA GLY A 7 -9.02 7.22 -0.33
C GLY A 7 -10.13 7.63 0.64
N ARG A 8 -10.47 8.92 0.67
CA ARG A 8 -11.53 9.46 1.52
C ARG A 8 -12.88 8.78 1.30
N MET A 9 -13.16 8.34 0.06
CA MET A 9 -14.41 7.66 -0.31
C MET A 9 -14.44 6.16 0.04
N ALA A 10 -13.39 5.61 0.64
CA ALA A 10 -13.42 4.24 1.11
C ALA A 10 -14.49 4.07 2.21
N GLY A 11 -15.15 2.92 2.21
CA GLY A 11 -16.08 2.60 3.31
C GLY A 11 -15.31 2.31 4.59
N SER A 12 -15.89 2.65 5.73
CA SER A 12 -15.38 2.31 7.05
C SER A 12 -16.51 1.90 7.99
N SER A 13 -16.16 1.16 9.03
CA SER A 13 -17.14 0.75 10.04
C SER A 13 -17.86 1.96 10.63
N ARG A 14 -19.19 1.95 10.61
CA ARG A 14 -20.05 3.07 11.09
C ARG A 14 -19.70 4.42 10.47
N ASN A 15 -19.09 4.44 9.28
CA ASN A 15 -18.60 5.64 8.58
C ASN A 15 -17.64 6.51 9.43
N ARG A 16 -16.82 5.88 10.28
CA ARG A 16 -15.89 6.61 11.17
C ARG A 16 -14.74 7.28 10.44
N GLN A 17 -14.37 6.80 9.24
CA GLN A 17 -13.32 7.36 8.39
C GLN A 17 -12.00 7.59 9.16
N PRO A 18 -11.44 6.55 9.79
CA PRO A 18 -10.38 6.68 10.79
C PRO A 18 -8.99 6.90 10.19
N TRP A 19 -8.89 7.63 9.10
CA TRP A 19 -7.65 7.85 8.37
C TRP A 19 -7.30 9.32 8.24
N HIS A 20 -6.03 9.58 8.32
CA HIS A 20 -5.41 10.86 8.03
C HIS A 20 -4.30 10.67 6.98
N PHE A 21 -4.14 11.62 6.08
CA PHE A 21 -3.15 11.56 5.00
C PHE A 21 -2.05 12.59 5.22
N VAL A 22 -0.80 12.13 5.30
CA VAL A 22 0.36 13.01 5.25
C VAL A 22 0.98 12.89 3.86
N VAL A 23 1.01 13.99 3.10
CA VAL A 23 1.56 14.02 1.75
C VAL A 23 2.98 14.56 1.80
N ILE A 24 3.93 13.78 1.31
CA ILE A 24 5.36 14.11 1.28
C ILE A 24 5.78 14.32 -0.17
N ARG A 25 6.38 15.48 -0.49
CA ARG A 25 6.87 15.84 -1.82
C ARG A 25 8.31 16.31 -1.82
N GLU A 26 8.81 16.77 -0.68
CA GLU A 26 10.17 17.24 -0.56
C GLU A 26 11.17 16.10 -0.76
N ARG A 27 12.14 16.28 -1.65
CA ARG A 27 13.13 15.25 -2.00
C ARG A 27 13.94 14.77 -0.80
N ALA A 28 14.33 15.70 0.09
CA ALA A 28 15.04 15.35 1.32
C ALA A 28 14.17 14.44 2.21
N SER A 29 12.93 14.83 2.42
CA SER A 29 11.97 14.07 3.24
C SER A 29 11.65 12.69 2.65
N LEU A 30 11.54 12.55 1.33
CA LEU A 30 11.33 11.26 0.67
C LEU A 30 12.54 10.32 0.88
N ARG A 31 13.78 10.84 0.79
CA ARG A 31 14.99 10.06 1.04
C ARG A 31 15.08 9.60 2.48
N GLU A 32 14.82 10.50 3.42
CA GLU A 32 14.84 10.19 4.84
C GLU A 32 13.76 9.17 5.20
N LEU A 33 12.55 9.36 4.70
CA LEU A 33 11.45 8.43 4.91
C LEU A 33 11.76 7.03 4.39
N ALA A 34 12.41 6.93 3.23
CA ALA A 34 12.85 5.65 2.65
C ALA A 34 13.85 4.90 3.54
N ALA A 35 14.69 5.62 4.29
CA ALA A 35 15.67 5.02 5.18
C ALA A 35 15.04 4.29 6.38
N PHE A 36 13.79 4.58 6.73
CA PHE A 36 13.08 3.88 7.80
C PHE A 36 12.49 2.53 7.37
N GLY A 37 12.56 2.18 6.08
CA GLY A 37 12.03 0.91 5.56
C GLY A 37 13.07 0.06 4.85
N ARG A 38 13.15 -1.23 5.21
CA ARG A 38 14.11 -2.17 4.61
C ARG A 38 13.93 -2.31 3.09
N PHE A 39 12.69 -2.19 2.60
CA PHE A 39 12.32 -2.33 1.19
C PHE A 39 11.65 -1.06 0.63
N ALA A 40 11.90 0.09 1.26
CA ALA A 40 11.25 1.36 0.92
C ALA A 40 12.09 2.25 -0.03
N GLN A 41 13.12 1.73 -0.68
CA GLN A 41 14.01 2.53 -1.54
C GLN A 41 13.26 3.24 -2.69
N HIS A 42 12.18 2.64 -3.17
CA HIS A 42 11.31 3.25 -4.18
C HIS A 42 10.66 4.57 -3.70
N VAL A 43 10.57 4.82 -2.39
CA VAL A 43 10.06 6.08 -1.83
C VAL A 43 11.04 7.22 -2.08
N ALA A 44 12.36 6.96 -1.98
CA ALA A 44 13.40 7.98 -2.15
C ALA A 44 13.38 8.64 -3.55
N THR A 45 12.99 7.88 -4.58
CA THR A 45 12.99 8.33 -5.98
C THR A 45 11.59 8.69 -6.49
N ALA A 46 10.56 8.50 -5.68
CA ALA A 46 9.18 8.80 -6.04
C ALA A 46 8.95 10.31 -6.28
N ALA A 47 7.93 10.64 -7.06
CA ALA A 47 7.49 12.03 -7.22
C ALA A 47 6.80 12.57 -5.97
N ALA A 48 6.12 11.68 -5.23
CA ALA A 48 5.50 11.95 -3.95
C ALA A 48 5.31 10.66 -3.16
N ALA A 49 5.08 10.78 -1.87
CA ALA A 49 4.58 9.69 -1.03
C ALA A 49 3.38 10.16 -0.22
N ILE A 50 2.51 9.22 0.13
CA ILE A 50 1.39 9.45 1.03
C ILE A 50 1.51 8.47 2.18
N ALA A 51 1.68 8.99 3.39
CA ALA A 51 1.60 8.21 4.60
C ALA A 51 0.13 8.17 5.06
N LEU A 52 -0.40 6.97 5.18
CA LEU A 52 -1.74 6.70 5.72
C LEU A 52 -1.61 6.45 7.22
N VAL A 53 -2.19 7.36 7.98
CA VAL A 53 -2.20 7.32 9.44
C VAL A 53 -3.60 6.94 9.91
N LEU A 54 -3.69 6.05 10.88
CA LEU A 54 -4.94 5.70 11.54
C LEU A 54 -5.10 6.49 12.82
N GLU A 55 -6.25 7.14 12.93
CA GLU A 55 -6.68 7.88 14.12
C GLU A 55 -7.11 6.96 15.25
N GLU A 56 -7.53 5.72 14.91
CA GLU A 56 -7.99 4.70 15.84
C GLU A 56 -7.17 3.40 15.68
N SER A 57 -6.91 2.72 16.78
CA SER A 57 -6.33 1.38 16.76
C SER A 57 -7.32 0.37 16.16
N GLY A 58 -6.82 -0.66 15.47
CA GLY A 58 -7.65 -1.75 14.94
C GLY A 58 -8.34 -1.50 13.60
N ALA A 59 -8.26 -0.28 13.04
CA ALA A 59 -8.89 0.05 11.75
C ALA A 59 -8.05 -0.39 10.52
N THR A 60 -7.24 -1.44 10.65
CA THR A 60 -6.30 -1.89 9.60
C THR A 60 -7.01 -2.37 8.34
N PHE A 61 -8.18 -3.00 8.47
CA PHE A 61 -9.00 -3.41 7.33
C PHE A 61 -9.49 -2.20 6.54
N ASP A 62 -9.96 -1.15 7.22
CA ASP A 62 -10.42 0.08 6.59
C ASP A 62 -9.24 0.83 5.93
N ALA A 63 -8.06 0.82 6.57
CA ALA A 63 -6.84 1.36 5.97
C ALA A 63 -6.45 0.65 4.68
N GLY A 64 -6.54 -0.69 4.64
CA GLY A 64 -6.28 -1.47 3.43
C GLY A 64 -7.22 -1.11 2.29
N ARG A 65 -8.51 -0.95 2.55
CA ARG A 65 -9.51 -0.49 1.57
C ARG A 65 -9.20 0.91 1.07
N CYS A 66 -8.88 1.82 1.98
CA CYS A 66 -8.50 3.19 1.66
C CYS A 66 -7.26 3.22 0.75
N ALA A 67 -6.19 2.52 1.12
CA ALA A 67 -4.96 2.41 0.33
C ALA A 67 -5.24 1.82 -1.06
N GLN A 68 -6.02 0.76 -1.16
CA GLN A 68 -6.37 0.13 -2.44
C GLN A 68 -7.14 1.08 -3.35
N ASN A 69 -8.11 1.83 -2.84
CA ASN A 69 -8.83 2.85 -3.62
C ASN A 69 -7.88 3.90 -4.17
N MET A 70 -6.93 4.37 -3.35
CA MET A 70 -5.93 5.36 -3.78
C MET A 70 -5.01 4.80 -4.86
N MET A 71 -4.58 3.55 -4.75
CA MET A 71 -3.72 2.88 -5.74
C MET A 71 -4.44 2.69 -7.07
N LEU A 72 -5.70 2.28 -7.05
CA LEU A 72 -6.54 2.14 -8.26
C LEU A 72 -6.79 3.50 -8.92
N ALA A 73 -7.10 4.52 -8.13
CA ALA A 73 -7.25 5.89 -8.64
C ALA A 73 -5.95 6.43 -9.24
N ALA A 74 -4.79 6.17 -8.62
CA ALA A 74 -3.50 6.54 -9.18
C ALA A 74 -3.29 5.87 -10.54
N TRP A 75 -3.54 4.58 -10.62
CA TRP A 75 -3.41 3.80 -11.85
C TRP A 75 -4.30 4.31 -12.98
N SER A 76 -5.55 4.69 -12.70
CA SER A 76 -6.46 5.25 -13.71
C SER A 76 -5.97 6.57 -14.32
N TRP A 77 -5.01 7.23 -13.67
CA TRP A 77 -4.35 8.45 -14.14
C TRP A 77 -2.92 8.20 -14.67
N GLY A 78 -2.56 6.95 -14.93
CA GLY A 78 -1.22 6.58 -15.40
C GLY A 78 -0.13 6.76 -14.34
N ILE A 79 -0.49 6.88 -13.07
CA ILE A 79 0.44 7.02 -11.94
C ILE A 79 0.64 5.65 -11.30
N ALA A 80 1.88 5.17 -11.32
CA ALA A 80 2.26 3.97 -10.59
C ALA A 80 2.33 4.25 -9.09
N SER A 81 1.98 3.24 -8.30
CA SER A 81 2.06 3.29 -6.85
C SER A 81 2.71 2.03 -6.28
N CYS A 82 3.42 2.17 -5.17
CA CYS A 82 3.97 1.04 -4.45
C CYS A 82 3.85 1.26 -2.94
N PRO A 83 3.20 0.34 -2.21
CA PRO A 83 3.11 0.43 -0.76
C PRO A 83 4.43 0.01 -0.10
N ALA A 84 4.80 0.66 0.98
CA ALA A 84 5.96 0.37 1.81
C ALA A 84 5.58 0.31 3.28
N THR A 85 5.93 -0.78 3.94
CA THR A 85 5.95 -0.86 5.40
C THR A 85 7.28 -0.34 5.92
N LEU A 86 7.24 0.54 6.90
CA LEU A 86 8.44 1.10 7.53
C LEU A 86 8.76 0.33 8.81
N HIS A 87 9.87 -0.43 8.81
CA HIS A 87 10.27 -1.25 9.95
C HIS A 87 10.64 -0.41 11.17
N ARG A 88 11.25 0.75 10.94
CA ARG A 88 11.57 1.75 11.96
C ARG A 88 10.40 2.72 12.11
N SER A 89 9.22 2.16 12.43
CA SER A 89 7.95 2.90 12.47
C SER A 89 7.97 4.04 13.49
N ALA A 90 8.60 3.85 14.64
CA ALA A 90 8.69 4.87 15.69
C ALA A 90 9.48 6.10 15.21
N GLU A 91 10.59 5.90 14.50
CA GLU A 91 11.39 6.99 13.95
C GLU A 91 10.64 7.68 12.81
N ALA A 92 10.00 6.91 11.93
CA ALA A 92 9.18 7.47 10.85
C ALA A 92 8.03 8.32 11.39
N LYS A 93 7.37 7.88 12.48
CA LYS A 93 6.32 8.66 13.16
C LYS A 93 6.87 9.98 13.71
N ARG A 94 8.02 9.94 14.41
CA ARG A 94 8.68 11.16 14.93
C ARG A 94 9.04 12.12 13.79
N PHE A 95 9.63 11.60 12.72
CA PHE A 95 9.99 12.40 11.54
C PHE A 95 8.78 13.08 10.92
N LEU A 96 7.66 12.35 10.74
CA LEU A 96 6.42 12.89 10.18
C LEU A 96 5.57 13.65 11.21
N ARG A 97 6.03 13.78 12.46
CA ARG A 97 5.31 14.40 13.60
C ARG A 97 3.94 13.77 13.84
N ILE A 98 3.85 12.46 13.63
CA ILE A 98 2.64 11.68 13.92
C ILE A 98 2.61 11.42 15.43
N PRO A 99 1.49 11.71 16.12
CA PRO A 99 1.36 11.46 17.57
C PRO A 99 1.63 9.99 17.92
N PRO A 100 2.16 9.71 19.13
CA PRO A 100 2.51 8.34 19.55
C PRO A 100 1.31 7.38 19.59
N ASP A 101 0.13 7.87 19.90
CA ASP A 101 -1.14 7.12 19.95
C ASP A 101 -1.70 6.75 18.58
N LYS A 102 -1.26 7.41 17.51
CA LYS A 102 -1.71 7.14 16.15
C LYS A 102 -0.87 6.03 15.50
N THR A 103 -1.43 5.34 14.51
CA THR A 103 -0.75 4.25 13.80
C THR A 103 -0.38 4.68 12.39
N LEU A 104 0.90 4.62 12.04
CA LEU A 104 1.34 4.71 10.65
C LEU A 104 1.07 3.36 9.97
N ALA A 105 -0.02 3.28 9.23
CA ALA A 105 -0.48 2.03 8.61
C ALA A 105 0.39 1.62 7.42
N ILE A 106 0.62 2.54 6.49
CA ILE A 106 1.39 2.29 5.27
C ILE A 106 1.88 3.60 4.68
N VAL A 107 2.98 3.55 3.93
CA VAL A 107 3.43 4.65 3.07
C VAL A 107 3.29 4.20 1.62
N MET A 108 2.66 4.99 0.78
CA MET A 108 2.54 4.72 -0.66
C MET A 108 3.40 5.71 -1.43
N SER A 109 4.38 5.22 -2.17
CA SER A 109 5.08 6.03 -3.16
C SER A 109 4.24 6.18 -4.43
N LEU A 110 4.34 7.33 -5.07
CA LEU A 110 3.63 7.68 -6.29
C LEU A 110 4.60 8.26 -7.31
N GLY A 111 4.48 7.86 -8.57
CA GLY A 111 5.31 8.37 -9.64
C GLY A 111 4.84 7.88 -11.00
N TYR A 112 5.29 8.55 -12.06
CA TYR A 112 5.05 8.05 -13.41
C TYR A 112 5.99 6.87 -13.70
N PRO A 113 5.49 5.81 -14.36
CA PRO A 113 6.33 4.70 -14.79
C PRO A 113 7.47 5.21 -15.68
N HIS A 114 8.68 4.67 -15.45
CA HIS A 114 9.82 5.02 -16.30
C HIS A 114 9.57 4.51 -17.73
N PRO A 115 9.80 5.30 -18.80
CA PRO A 115 9.53 4.89 -20.19
C PRO A 115 10.23 3.60 -20.62
N ARG A 116 11.44 3.35 -20.11
CA ARG A 116 12.20 2.11 -20.35
C ARG A 116 11.73 0.94 -19.50
N GLY A 117 10.69 1.12 -18.67
CA GLY A 117 10.22 0.11 -17.74
C GLY A 117 11.23 -0.21 -16.65
N ARG A 118 11.10 -1.42 -16.08
CA ARG A 118 11.96 -1.92 -15.00
C ARG A 118 13.32 -2.36 -15.50
N GLY A 119 14.36 -2.21 -14.68
CA GLY A 119 15.71 -2.67 -14.98
C GLY A 119 15.77 -4.19 -15.22
N ALA A 120 16.82 -4.66 -15.90
CA ALA A 120 16.96 -6.09 -16.27
C ALA A 120 16.95 -7.02 -15.03
N ILE A 121 17.65 -6.63 -13.96
CA ILE A 121 17.72 -7.39 -12.70
C ILE A 121 16.34 -7.49 -12.05
N GLU A 122 15.60 -6.38 -11.99
CA GLU A 122 14.24 -6.34 -11.43
C GLU A 122 13.27 -7.18 -12.27
N ARG A 123 13.38 -7.11 -13.60
CA ARG A 123 12.57 -7.95 -14.50
C ARG A 123 12.83 -9.44 -14.28
N THR A 124 14.10 -9.83 -14.09
CA THR A 124 14.46 -11.24 -13.84
C THR A 124 13.93 -11.71 -12.49
N ALA A 125 14.12 -10.92 -11.43
CA ALA A 125 13.57 -11.23 -10.10
C ALA A 125 12.05 -11.37 -10.13
N LEU A 126 11.36 -10.48 -10.83
CA LEU A 126 9.90 -10.53 -10.97
C LEU A 126 9.45 -11.73 -11.82
N ARG A 127 10.20 -12.12 -12.85
CA ARG A 127 9.92 -13.38 -13.60
C ARG A 127 9.99 -14.59 -12.70
N ILE A 128 11.00 -14.69 -11.86
CA ILE A 128 11.16 -15.80 -10.89
C ILE A 128 9.99 -15.80 -9.88
N LEU A 129 9.61 -14.63 -9.37
CA LEU A 129 8.45 -14.51 -8.48
C LEU A 129 7.13 -14.80 -9.19
N ALA A 130 6.97 -14.32 -10.42
CA ALA A 130 5.79 -14.53 -11.24
C ALA A 130 5.66 -15.98 -11.74
N SER A 131 6.78 -16.73 -11.86
CA SER A 131 6.74 -18.14 -12.24
C SER A 131 6.01 -19.01 -11.23
N ARG A 132 5.91 -18.56 -9.97
CA ARG A 132 5.09 -19.21 -8.96
C ARG A 132 3.58 -19.01 -9.21
N GLY A 133 3.21 -18.05 -10.07
CA GLY A 133 1.82 -17.76 -10.42
C GLY A 133 0.93 -17.36 -9.25
N ARG A 134 -0.35 -17.31 -9.53
CA ARG A 134 -1.39 -17.26 -8.49
C ARG A 134 -1.77 -18.69 -8.13
N ARG A 135 -2.02 -18.93 -6.85
CA ARG A 135 -2.57 -20.21 -6.41
C ARG A 135 -3.90 -20.47 -7.15
N PRO A 136 -4.20 -21.72 -7.51
CA PRO A 136 -5.52 -22.05 -8.06
C PRO A 136 -6.64 -21.60 -7.13
N LEU A 137 -7.70 -21.04 -7.67
CA LEU A 137 -8.83 -20.56 -6.87
C LEU A 137 -9.41 -21.68 -5.99
N THR A 138 -9.49 -22.89 -6.53
CA THR A 138 -9.95 -24.10 -5.83
C THR A 138 -9.15 -24.39 -4.55
N SER A 139 -7.89 -23.98 -4.48
CA SER A 139 -7.05 -24.15 -3.28
C SER A 139 -7.27 -23.09 -2.19
N MET A 140 -8.13 -22.12 -2.44
CA MET A 140 -8.39 -20.96 -1.57
C MET A 140 -9.86 -20.80 -1.21
N VAL A 141 -10.71 -21.69 -1.71
CA VAL A 141 -12.17 -21.63 -1.50
C VAL A 141 -12.61 -22.88 -0.75
N SER A 142 -13.36 -22.70 0.30
CA SER A 142 -14.13 -23.73 0.99
C SER A 142 -15.59 -23.27 1.03
N TRP A 143 -16.50 -24.21 0.93
CA TRP A 143 -17.94 -23.91 0.94
C TRP A 143 -18.50 -24.15 2.35
N GLU A 144 -19.36 -23.24 2.80
CA GLU A 144 -20.06 -23.26 4.09
C GLU A 144 -19.10 -23.22 5.31
N GLN A 145 -18.07 -24.04 5.34
CA GLN A 145 -17.13 -24.14 6.46
C GLN A 145 -15.69 -24.16 5.96
N TYR A 146 -14.77 -23.64 6.77
CA TYR A 146 -13.35 -23.71 6.49
C TYR A 146 -12.87 -25.17 6.56
N GLY A 147 -12.26 -25.65 5.50
CA GLY A 147 -11.76 -27.03 5.42
C GLY A 147 -10.94 -27.29 4.14
N PRO A 148 -10.50 -28.52 3.90
CA PRO A 148 -9.88 -28.91 2.65
C PRO A 148 -10.82 -28.58 1.49
N SER A 149 -10.27 -28.02 0.42
CA SER A 149 -11.05 -27.64 -0.77
C SER A 149 -11.79 -28.86 -1.31
N SER A 150 -13.12 -28.87 -1.22
CA SER A 150 -13.92 -29.87 -1.90
C SER A 150 -13.82 -29.64 -3.41
N THR A 151 -13.58 -30.68 -4.17
CA THR A 151 -13.25 -30.67 -5.60
C THR A 151 -14.45 -30.27 -6.50
N SER A 152 -15.60 -29.96 -5.95
CA SER A 152 -16.81 -29.61 -6.70
C SER A 152 -17.18 -28.16 -6.51
N LEU A 153 -16.88 -27.32 -7.53
CA LEU A 153 -17.58 -26.06 -7.70
C LEU A 153 -19.06 -26.40 -7.98
N PRO A 154 -20.04 -25.81 -7.29
CA PRO A 154 -21.42 -25.88 -7.74
C PRO A 154 -21.52 -25.23 -9.11
N HIS A 155 -22.22 -25.86 -10.03
CA HIS A 155 -22.52 -25.37 -11.39
C HIS A 155 -23.38 -24.12 -11.36
#